data_cdd04b32cfa419c4ef4afa75e72447ef
#
_entry.id   cdd04b32cfa419c4ef4afa75e72447ef
#
_cell.length_a   1.000
_cell.length_b   1.000
_cell.length_c   1.000
_cell.angle_alpha   90.00
_cell.angle_beta   90.00
_cell.angle_gamma   90.00
#
_symmetry.space_group_name_H-M   'P 1'
#
loop_
_entity.id
_entity.type
_entity.pdbx_description
1 polymer ?
#
loop_
_entity_poly.entity_id
_entity_poly.type
_entity_poly.pdbx_seq_one_letter_code
_entity_poly.pdbx_strand_id
1 'polypeptide(L)'
;MIGAIAPKYGDFAIAQSEFKNAQQSEPIQDKPRQYNDRRSPVAKINPKKPIQIRIVNQSKVDILTLLTEPTSREQNVRPQKSVTFGRLHTNYLPPPIDLTVYTNVQETNLDARIKVIGNELIVTITAKPATYGMTRAVYVDEQGAIYLY
;
A
#
# COMPACT_ATOMS: atom_id res chain seq x y z
N MET A 1 -27.61 -32.41 12.81
CA MET A 1 -27.29 -32.06 12.98
C MET A 1 -26.68 -31.92 12.74
N ILE A 2 -26.93 -32.25 12.62
CA ILE A 2 -26.43 -31.90 12.53
C ILE A 2 -26.02 -31.59 12.24
N GLY A 3 -26.38 -31.75 11.98
CA GLY A 3 -26.06 -31.16 11.84
C GLY A 3 -25.73 -30.79 11.57
N ALA A 4 -26.08 -30.76 11.34
CA ALA A 4 -25.87 -30.17 11.38
C ALA A 4 -25.42 -29.74 11.26
N ILE A 5 -25.57 -29.85 11.03
CA ILE A 5 -25.16 -29.24 11.14
C ILE A 5 -24.63 -28.77 11.02
N ALA A 6 -24.96 -28.80 10.77
CA ALA A 6 -24.56 -28.17 10.85
C ALA A 6 -24.08 -27.64 10.75
N PRO A 7 -24.20 -27.68 10.64
CA PRO A 7 -23.85 -26.93 10.68
C PRO A 7 -23.23 -26.49 10.57
N LYS A 8 -23.50 -26.43 10.36
CA LYS A 8 -23.09 -25.89 10.44
C LYS A 8 -22.42 -25.40 10.33
N TYR A 9 -22.66 -25.58 10.07
CA TYR A 9 -22.11 -25.07 10.06
C TYR A 9 -21.73 -24.56 9.85
N GLY A 10 -22.38 -24.57 9.37
CA GLY A 10 -22.13 -24.00 9.22
C GLY A 10 -21.79 -23.66 9.05
N ASP A 11 -22.25 -23.50 8.77
CA ASP A 11 -21.92 -23.10 8.91
C ASP A 11 -21.24 -22.98 8.85
N PHE A 12 -21.29 -23.10 8.40
CA PHE A 12 -20.61 -22.92 8.46
C PHE A 12 -20.35 -22.69 7.98
N ALA A 13 -20.85 -22.66 7.62
CA ALA A 13 -20.60 -22.37 7.35
C ALA A 13 -20.34 -21.79 7.08
N ILE A 14 -20.61 -21.66 6.71
CA ILE A 14 -20.19 -20.99 6.61
C ILE A 14 -19.56 -20.78 6.69
N ALA A 15 -19.79 -20.85 6.56
CA ALA A 15 -19.10 -20.57 6.71
C ALA A 15 -18.47 -20.72 6.36
N GLN A 16 -18.44 -20.86 5.81
CA GLN A 16 -17.83 -20.82 5.55
C GLN A 16 -17.60 -20.44 5.02
N SER A 17 -17.96 -20.42 4.52
CA SER A 17 -17.65 -19.86 4.05
C SER A 17 -17.25 -19.15 4.08
N GLU A 18 -17.21 -19.04 4.21
CA GLU A 18 -16.59 -18.32 4.31
C GLU A 18 -15.70 -18.40 4.66
N PHE A 19 -15.57 -18.81 4.38
CA PHE A 19 -14.59 -18.91 4.52
C PHE A 19 -14.18 -19.34 4.07
N LYS A 20 -14.36 -19.58 3.67
CA LYS A 20 -13.90 -19.66 3.04
C LYS A 20 -13.50 -19.24 2.68
N ASN A 21 -13.40 -18.97 2.52
CA ASN A 21 -12.81 -18.44 2.15
C ASN A 21 -12.07 -18.07 2.32
N ALA A 22 -11.91 -18.06 2.48
CA ALA A 22 -11.11 -17.83 2.47
C ALA A 22 -10.26 -18.32 2.62
N GLN A 23 -9.97 -18.63 2.51
CA GLN A 23 -9.21 -18.99 2.47
C GLN A 23 -8.62 -19.60 2.11
N GLN A 24 -8.68 -19.85 1.77
CA GLN A 24 -8.17 -20.35 1.12
C GLN A 24 -7.24 -20.23 0.71
N SER A 25 -6.99 -20.65 0.75
CA SER A 25 -6.03 -20.14 0.30
C SER A 25 -5.64 -20.46 -0.91
N GLU A 26 -5.68 -19.70 -1.57
CA GLU A 26 -5.32 -19.85 -2.72
C GLU A 26 -3.93 -19.92 -2.88
N PRO A 27 -3.45 -20.61 -3.73
CA PRO A 27 -2.07 -20.72 -3.96
C PRO A 27 -1.51 -19.42 -4.33
N ILE A 28 -0.30 -19.23 -4.03
CA ILE A 28 0.36 -18.09 -4.39
C ILE A 28 0.40 -17.94 -5.82
N GLN A 29 -0.05 -16.84 -6.26
CA GLN A 29 -0.02 -16.59 -7.63
C GLN A 29 1.29 -16.12 -8.01
N ASP A 30 1.69 -16.42 -9.14
CA ASP A 30 2.87 -15.88 -9.66
C ASP A 30 2.72 -14.48 -10.02
N LYS A 31 1.57 -13.90 -9.92
CA LYS A 31 1.45 -12.54 -10.19
C LYS A 31 2.13 -11.84 -9.14
N PRO A 32 2.92 -10.93 -9.48
CA PRO A 32 3.52 -10.11 -8.52
C PRO A 32 2.43 -9.45 -7.80
N ARG A 33 2.46 -9.30 -6.67
CA ARG A 33 1.65 -8.43 -5.98
C ARG A 33 0.23 -8.43 -6.31
N GLN A 34 -0.43 -9.42 -5.97
CA GLN A 34 -1.77 -9.49 -6.21
C GLN A 34 -2.45 -8.81 -5.13
N TYR A 35 -2.41 -7.53 -5.07
CA TYR A 35 -3.07 -6.83 -4.04
C TYR A 35 -4.53 -7.21 -4.01
N ASN A 36 -5.10 -7.06 -2.87
CA ASN A 36 -6.43 -7.46 -2.67
C ASN A 36 -7.38 -6.76 -3.58
N ASP A 37 -7.93 -7.48 -4.45
CA ASP A 37 -8.82 -6.93 -5.41
C ASP A 37 -10.08 -6.36 -4.81
N ARG A 38 -10.37 -6.72 -3.59
CA ARG A 38 -11.55 -6.20 -2.95
C ARG A 38 -11.33 -4.88 -2.29
N ARG A 39 -10.10 -4.43 -2.27
CA ARG A 39 -9.81 -3.16 -1.65
C ARG A 39 -10.20 -2.05 -2.60
N SER A 40 -10.88 -1.06 -2.10
CA SER A 40 -11.22 0.07 -2.92
C SER A 40 -10.04 1.01 -3.03
N PRO A 41 -9.88 1.68 -4.14
CA PRO A 41 -8.82 2.67 -4.25
C PRO A 41 -9.12 3.83 -3.32
N VAL A 42 -8.05 4.40 -2.77
CA VAL A 42 -8.18 5.54 -1.87
C VAL A 42 -8.13 6.86 -2.61
N ALA A 43 -7.66 6.86 -3.86
CA ALA A 43 -7.59 8.05 -4.70
C ALA A 43 -7.33 7.63 -6.13
N LYS A 44 -7.30 8.61 -7.03
CA LYS A 44 -6.99 8.35 -8.44
C LYS A 44 -6.07 9.43 -8.96
N ILE A 45 -5.26 9.07 -9.92
CA ILE A 45 -4.35 9.97 -10.58
C ILE A 45 -4.44 9.69 -12.07
N ASN A 46 -4.10 10.65 -12.90
CA ASN A 46 -4.18 10.46 -14.34
C ASN A 46 -2.97 9.67 -14.83
N PRO A 47 -3.14 8.43 -15.29
CA PRO A 47 -2.00 7.61 -15.68
C PRO A 47 -1.36 8.03 -16.99
N LYS A 48 -2.02 8.94 -17.72
CA LYS A 48 -1.50 9.37 -19.01
C LYS A 48 -0.68 10.64 -18.92
N LYS A 49 -0.58 11.22 -17.74
CA LYS A 49 0.23 12.41 -17.51
C LYS A 49 1.39 12.07 -16.60
N PRO A 50 2.45 12.88 -16.63
CA PRO A 50 3.57 12.64 -15.75
C PRO A 50 3.13 12.59 -14.29
N ILE A 51 3.59 11.58 -13.59
CA ILE A 51 3.27 11.36 -12.18
C ILE A 51 4.51 11.65 -11.35
N GLN A 52 4.32 12.36 -10.26
CA GLN A 52 5.34 12.52 -9.25
C GLN A 52 4.79 12.02 -7.94
N ILE A 53 5.66 11.47 -7.12
CA ILE A 53 5.27 11.01 -5.79
C ILE A 53 6.15 11.71 -4.77
N ARG A 54 5.52 12.40 -3.83
CA ARG A 54 6.25 13.03 -2.75
C ARG A 54 5.91 12.34 -1.46
N ILE A 55 6.92 11.94 -0.73
CA ILE A 55 6.75 11.33 0.58
C ILE A 55 7.13 12.37 1.61
N VAL A 56 6.19 12.68 2.50
CA VAL A 56 6.38 13.69 3.53
C VAL A 56 6.38 12.98 4.87
N ASN A 57 7.48 13.11 5.60
CA ASN A 57 7.61 12.47 6.89
C ASN A 57 7.21 13.43 8.00
N GLN A 58 6.00 13.29 8.51
CA GLN A 58 5.54 14.09 9.63
C GLN A 58 5.70 13.36 10.96
N SER A 59 6.40 12.25 10.96
CA SER A 59 6.65 11.51 12.17
C SER A 59 7.91 12.04 12.87
N LYS A 60 8.23 11.45 13.98
CA LYS A 60 9.44 11.79 14.71
C LYS A 60 10.55 10.78 14.51
N VAL A 61 10.34 9.82 13.61
CA VAL A 61 11.35 8.80 13.34
C VAL A 61 11.79 8.91 11.90
N ASP A 62 12.99 8.45 11.61
CA ASP A 62 13.44 8.35 10.23
C ASP A 62 12.64 7.28 9.53
N ILE A 63 12.30 7.52 8.29
CA ILE A 63 11.67 6.51 7.46
C ILE A 63 12.51 6.29 6.21
N LEU A 64 12.34 5.13 5.63
CA LEU A 64 13.01 4.74 4.42
C LEU A 64 11.95 4.48 3.36
N THR A 65 12.23 4.87 2.15
CA THR A 65 11.25 4.71 1.08
C THR A 65 11.96 4.38 -0.22
N LEU A 66 11.31 3.55 -1.02
CA LEU A 66 11.84 3.17 -2.32
C LEU A 66 10.71 2.73 -3.20
N LEU A 67 10.95 2.80 -4.50
CA LEU A 67 10.06 2.20 -5.47
C LEU A 67 10.58 0.81 -5.78
N THR A 68 9.67 -0.14 -5.83
CA THR A 68 10.02 -1.46 -6.31
C THR A 68 9.56 -1.63 -7.75
N GLU A 69 8.66 -0.78 -8.20
CA GLU A 69 8.25 -0.73 -9.59
C GLU A 69 7.84 0.69 -9.92
N PRO A 70 8.49 1.38 -10.85
CA PRO A 70 9.83 1.00 -11.37
C PRO A 70 10.85 1.12 -10.26
N THR A 71 11.90 0.36 -10.35
CA THR A 71 12.90 0.26 -9.28
C THR A 71 13.61 1.58 -9.04
N SER A 72 13.83 1.92 -7.79
CA SER A 72 14.60 3.10 -7.43
C SER A 72 15.56 2.77 -6.30
N ARG A 73 16.41 3.75 -6.00
CA ARG A 73 17.22 3.67 -4.81
C ARG A 73 16.37 3.92 -3.61
N GLU A 74 16.80 3.37 -2.48
CA GLU A 74 16.20 3.67 -1.20
C GLU A 74 16.61 5.06 -0.76
N GLN A 75 15.66 5.81 -0.22
CA GLN A 75 15.87 7.15 0.28
C GLN A 75 15.53 7.20 1.75
N ASN A 76 16.34 7.93 2.51
CA ASN A 76 16.06 8.16 3.92
C ASN A 76 15.35 9.50 4.03
N VAL A 77 14.22 9.53 4.71
CA VAL A 77 13.45 10.74 4.89
C VAL A 77 13.40 11.04 6.38
N ARG A 78 14.14 12.06 6.78
CA ARG A 78 14.19 12.43 8.18
C ARG A 78 12.89 13.07 8.62
N PRO A 79 12.66 13.15 9.93
CA PRO A 79 11.48 13.82 10.45
C PRO A 79 11.34 15.22 9.88
N GLN A 80 10.11 15.54 9.47
CA GLN A 80 9.73 16.85 8.92
C GLN A 80 10.36 17.15 7.57
N LYS A 81 10.91 16.15 6.90
CA LYS A 81 11.47 16.31 5.57
C LYS A 81 10.65 15.54 4.56
N SER A 82 10.95 15.73 3.30
CA SER A 82 10.29 15.03 2.23
C SER A 82 11.25 14.68 1.12
N VAL A 83 10.89 13.68 0.32
CA VAL A 83 11.60 13.34 -0.90
C VAL A 83 10.58 13.17 -2.01
N THR A 84 11.00 13.33 -3.23
CA THR A 84 10.14 13.21 -4.40
C THR A 84 10.74 12.20 -5.37
N PHE A 85 9.89 11.30 -5.84
CA PHE A 85 10.22 10.41 -6.93
C PHE A 85 9.56 10.94 -8.19
N GLY A 86 10.30 10.89 -9.30
CA GLY A 86 9.79 11.35 -10.58
C GLY A 86 10.02 12.83 -10.78
N ARG A 87 10.10 13.23 -12.03
CA ARG A 87 10.23 14.63 -12.37
C ARG A 87 9.43 14.88 -13.62
N LEU A 88 8.87 16.07 -13.67
CA LEU A 88 7.90 16.37 -14.71
C LEU A 88 8.45 16.28 -16.10
N HIS A 89 9.72 16.53 -16.29
CA HIS A 89 10.23 16.65 -17.65
C HIS A 89 11.06 15.48 -18.10
N THR A 90 11.68 14.77 -17.19
CA THR A 90 12.65 13.77 -17.61
C THR A 90 12.48 12.42 -16.97
N ASN A 91 11.97 12.37 -15.76
CA ASN A 91 11.91 11.13 -15.01
C ASN A 91 10.57 10.92 -14.37
N TYR A 92 9.50 11.23 -15.10
CA TYR A 92 8.21 10.94 -14.54
C TYR A 92 8.02 9.43 -14.45
N LEU A 93 7.11 9.03 -13.60
CA LEU A 93 6.88 7.63 -13.29
C LEU A 93 5.74 7.10 -14.13
N PRO A 94 5.97 6.03 -14.90
CA PRO A 94 4.87 5.38 -15.60
C PRO A 94 4.24 4.35 -14.68
N PRO A 95 2.90 4.29 -14.62
CA PRO A 95 2.26 3.21 -13.86
C PRO A 95 2.41 1.88 -14.59
N PRO A 96 2.39 0.77 -13.89
CA PRO A 96 2.08 0.67 -12.47
C PRO A 96 3.25 1.10 -11.62
N ILE A 97 2.93 1.60 -10.42
CA ILE A 97 3.95 2.07 -9.49
C ILE A 97 3.74 1.37 -8.17
N ASP A 98 4.81 0.88 -7.60
CA ASP A 98 4.77 0.19 -6.33
C ASP A 98 5.79 0.85 -5.42
N LEU A 99 5.31 1.45 -4.36
CA LEU A 99 6.11 2.22 -3.43
C LEU A 99 6.03 1.60 -2.05
N THR A 100 7.17 1.48 -1.40
CA THR A 100 7.23 1.00 -0.02
C THR A 100 7.81 2.09 0.88
N VAL A 101 7.21 2.23 2.06
CA VAL A 101 7.70 3.13 3.09
C VAL A 101 7.81 2.31 4.37
N TYR A 102 8.94 2.39 5.05
CA TYR A 102 9.11 1.61 6.27
C TYR A 102 10.06 2.32 7.23
N THR A 103 10.13 1.81 8.44
CA THR A 103 11.06 2.32 9.43
C THR A 103 11.77 1.15 10.11
N ASN A 104 12.98 1.41 10.59
CA ASN A 104 13.73 0.44 11.38
C ASN A 104 13.55 0.65 12.88
N VAL A 105 12.78 1.65 13.26
CA VAL A 105 12.55 1.91 14.67
C VAL A 105 11.53 0.94 15.21
N GLN A 106 11.91 0.16 16.19
CA GLN A 106 11.06 -0.90 16.73
C GLN A 106 9.81 -0.35 17.37
N GLU A 107 8.76 -1.17 17.34
CA GLU A 107 7.50 -0.83 17.98
C GLU A 107 6.91 0.48 17.48
N THR A 108 6.99 0.66 16.18
CA THR A 108 6.47 1.84 15.51
C THR A 108 5.48 1.42 14.45
N ASN A 109 4.31 1.98 14.49
CA ASN A 109 3.32 1.75 13.46
C ASN A 109 3.28 2.99 12.58
N LEU A 110 3.48 2.81 11.29
CA LEU A 110 3.38 3.90 10.34
C LEU A 110 1.96 3.99 9.81
N ASP A 111 1.47 5.21 9.70
CA ASP A 111 0.21 5.48 9.07
C ASP A 111 0.47 6.38 7.88
N ALA A 112 -0.28 6.20 6.83
CA ALA A 112 -0.09 6.95 5.60
C ALA A 112 -1.39 7.57 5.16
N ARG A 113 -1.32 8.82 4.71
CA ARG A 113 -2.45 9.49 4.12
C ARG A 113 -2.10 9.86 2.70
N ILE A 114 -3.06 9.70 1.84
CA ILE A 114 -2.88 9.90 0.42
C ILE A 114 -3.65 11.12 -0.03
N LYS A 115 -2.98 11.97 -0.81
CA LYS A 115 -3.61 13.12 -1.40
C LYS A 115 -3.06 13.29 -2.80
N VAL A 116 -3.89 13.70 -3.73
CA VAL A 116 -3.46 13.95 -5.10
C VAL A 116 -3.74 15.42 -5.41
N ILE A 117 -2.71 16.14 -5.81
CA ILE A 117 -2.83 17.51 -6.22
C ILE A 117 -2.25 17.62 -7.62
N GLY A 118 -3.09 17.97 -8.59
CA GLY A 118 -2.67 17.87 -9.97
C GLY A 118 -2.35 16.41 -10.26
N ASN A 119 -1.15 16.17 -10.76
CA ASN A 119 -0.73 14.78 -10.94
C ASN A 119 0.42 14.44 -10.01
N GLU A 120 0.43 15.05 -8.84
CA GLU A 120 1.39 14.71 -7.80
C GLU A 120 0.68 13.94 -6.71
N LEU A 121 1.19 12.77 -6.43
CA LEU A 121 0.70 11.93 -5.34
C LEU A 121 1.50 12.28 -4.10
N ILE A 122 0.82 12.70 -3.05
CA ILE A 122 1.48 13.07 -1.81
C ILE A 122 1.14 12.03 -0.75
N VAL A 123 2.17 11.41 -0.21
CA VAL A 123 2.04 10.38 0.81
C VAL A 123 2.58 10.97 2.10
N THR A 124 1.71 11.26 3.04
CA THR A 124 2.10 11.83 4.33
C THR A 124 2.16 10.72 5.36
N ILE A 125 3.31 10.60 6.01
CA ILE A 125 3.56 9.53 6.96
C ILE A 125 3.56 10.10 8.36
N THR A 126 2.79 9.45 9.23
CA THR A 126 2.82 9.70 10.67
C THR A 126 3.13 8.38 11.35
N ALA A 127 3.43 8.42 12.62
CA ALA A 127 3.79 7.21 13.36
C ALA A 127 3.20 7.24 14.76
N LYS A 128 2.96 6.06 15.27
CA LYS A 128 2.51 5.91 16.65
C LYS A 128 3.10 4.61 17.20
N PRO A 129 3.17 4.46 18.52
CA PRO A 129 3.70 3.23 19.10
C PRO A 129 2.77 2.07 18.83
N ALA A 130 3.31 0.97 18.39
CA ALA A 130 2.59 -0.28 18.25
C ALA A 130 3.59 -1.36 17.89
N THR A 131 3.20 -2.61 18.07
CA THR A 131 4.11 -3.72 17.85
C THR A 131 4.10 -4.19 16.39
N TYR A 132 3.34 -3.54 15.54
CA TYR A 132 3.25 -3.95 14.14
C TYR A 132 3.03 -2.71 13.28
N GLY A 133 3.12 -2.90 11.98
CA GLY A 133 2.81 -1.82 11.05
C GLY A 133 3.99 -0.94 10.73
N MET A 134 5.20 -1.49 10.75
CA MET A 134 6.39 -0.73 10.44
C MET A 134 6.54 -0.45 8.94
N THR A 135 5.66 -0.98 8.14
CA THR A 135 5.76 -0.87 6.68
C THR A 135 4.42 -0.51 6.09
N ARG A 136 4.42 0.37 5.10
CA ARG A 136 3.25 0.68 4.29
C ARG A 136 3.62 0.59 2.83
N ALA A 137 2.65 0.23 2.02
CA ALA A 137 2.85 0.15 0.59
C ALA A 137 1.76 0.95 -0.11
N VAL A 138 2.14 1.62 -1.19
CA VAL A 138 1.23 2.38 -2.03
C VAL A 138 1.38 1.84 -3.43
N TYR A 139 0.28 1.46 -4.03
CA TYR A 139 0.30 0.91 -5.37
C TYR A 139 -0.59 1.75 -6.29
N VAL A 140 -0.09 2.11 -7.44
CA VAL A 140 -0.85 2.83 -8.47
C VAL A 140 -0.96 1.89 -9.66
N ASP A 141 -2.17 1.51 -10.01
CA ASP A 141 -2.34 0.57 -11.11
C ASP A 141 -2.33 1.29 -12.45
N GLU A 142 -2.49 0.54 -13.50
CA GLU A 142 -2.37 1.08 -14.84
C GLU A 142 -3.48 2.04 -15.21
N GLN A 143 -4.58 1.99 -14.50
CA GLN A 143 -5.67 2.93 -14.71
C GLN A 143 -5.56 4.16 -13.80
N GLY A 144 -4.53 4.23 -12.99
CA GLY A 144 -4.32 5.36 -12.10
C GLY A 144 -5.04 5.23 -10.76
N ALA A 145 -5.60 4.09 -10.44
CA ALA A 145 -6.21 3.88 -9.14
C ALA A 145 -5.12 3.65 -8.10
N ILE A 146 -5.25 4.28 -6.95
CA ILE A 146 -4.25 4.26 -5.90
C ILE A 146 -4.76 3.44 -4.72
N TYR A 147 -3.95 2.51 -4.28
CA TYR A 147 -4.29 1.62 -3.17
C TYR A 147 -3.26 1.76 -2.07
N LEU A 148 -3.73 1.67 -0.83
CA LEU A 148 -2.86 1.79 0.33
C LEU A 148 -2.92 0.50 1.14
N TYR A 149 -1.74 -0.05 1.46
CA TYR A 149 -1.63 -1.30 2.21
C TYR A 149 -0.78 -1.14 3.45
#